data_e4194bb1776a0632813a95347a657ba4
#
_entry.id   e4194bb1776a0632813a95347a657ba4
#
_cell.length_a   1.000
_cell.length_b   1.000
_cell.length_c   1.000
_cell.angle_alpha   90.00
_cell.angle_beta   90.00
_cell.angle_gamma   90.00
#
_symmetry.space_group_name_H-M   'P 1'
#
loop_
_entity.id
_entity.type
_entity.pdbx_description
1 polymer ?
#
loop_
_entity_poly.entity_id
_entity_poly.type
_entity_poly.pdbx_seq_one_letter_code
_entity_poly.pdbx_strand_id
1 'polypeptide(L)'
;MKIYLSFILTLAITFSISAQDLDRSIEQFYPHLDKLYKELHQNPELSLQEKETSAKMASELRSLGYEVTENIGGYGVVGMLKNGPGPVLLIRTDMDALPMEEKTGLPYASTKKGTSNDGKETFITHSCGHDIHMSVFVGTAKMMMDYKNSWRGTVLMVAQPAEENGLGAFNMMNDGLYEKFPHPDYAIALHDDPFLPAGTLGYKAGPLMAGVDMMNVKIFGEGGHGAAPHTTIDPIVLSAQIIQAYQTIVSRTLTPTDPAVVTVGSIHGGSVHNIIPDEVMMQLTIRTYSLDVREKIIRRIKEISENYSRAAGLGDDKMPEYWIREPFTKPLINDAALTDQMVNVFKQNFEDEKVVEVEALMVGEDFSAYGNQERQIPISMFFLGANDPDFLKEAKEKGFDIPGLHSPYFAPVPEPTIKTGIKAMTSFAMDILKNQEVMMDGKK
;
A
#
# COMPACT_ATOMS: atom_id res chain seq x y z
N MET A 1 -29.56 -17.61 63.18
CA MET A 1 -28.22 -17.42 62.65
C MET A 1 -28.41 -16.77 61.27
N LYS A 2 -28.28 -15.41 61.15
CA LYS A 2 -28.46 -14.66 59.92
C LYS A 2 -27.10 -14.53 59.28
N ILE A 3 -26.95 -15.12 58.07
CA ILE A 3 -25.73 -15.00 57.23
C ILE A 3 -25.89 -13.72 56.42
N TYR A 4 -25.04 -12.71 56.68
CA TYR A 4 -24.93 -11.53 55.85
C TYR A 4 -23.98 -11.85 54.70
N LEU A 5 -24.51 -11.93 53.45
CA LEU A 5 -23.72 -12.02 52.23
C LEU A 5 -23.33 -10.58 51.86
N SER A 6 -22.06 -10.23 52.08
CA SER A 6 -21.51 -8.95 51.60
C SER A 6 -21.21 -9.08 50.13
N PHE A 7 -21.99 -8.40 49.27
CA PHE A 7 -21.66 -8.19 47.86
C PHE A 7 -20.58 -7.11 47.81
N ILE A 8 -19.36 -7.49 47.41
CA ILE A 8 -18.31 -6.54 47.03
C ILE A 8 -18.61 -6.12 45.61
N LEU A 9 -19.16 -4.93 45.45
CA LEU A 9 -19.34 -4.28 44.14
C LEU A 9 -17.98 -3.77 43.68
N THR A 10 -17.30 -4.51 42.78
CA THR A 10 -16.07 -4.05 42.15
C THR A 10 -16.44 -3.01 41.11
N LEU A 11 -16.26 -1.73 41.44
CA LEU A 11 -16.45 -0.62 40.52
C LEU A 11 -15.31 -0.67 39.50
N ALA A 12 -15.55 -1.18 38.32
CA ALA A 12 -14.62 -1.07 37.21
C ALA A 12 -14.61 0.39 36.75
N ILE A 13 -13.58 1.14 37.17
CA ILE A 13 -13.34 2.50 36.66
C ILE A 13 -12.76 2.32 35.26
N THR A 14 -13.59 2.52 34.22
CA THR A 14 -13.15 2.64 32.85
C THR A 14 -12.47 4.00 32.68
N PHE A 15 -11.15 4.02 32.62
CA PHE A 15 -10.38 5.20 32.22
C PHE A 15 -10.56 5.37 30.69
N SER A 16 -11.49 6.21 30.28
CA SER A 16 -11.48 6.74 28.90
C SER A 16 -10.36 7.77 28.82
N ILE A 17 -9.43 7.56 27.90
CA ILE A 17 -8.38 8.55 27.60
C ILE A 17 -9.08 9.77 27.01
N SER A 18 -8.79 10.96 27.52
CA SER A 18 -9.24 12.18 26.85
C SER A 18 -8.38 12.43 25.60
N ALA A 19 -8.96 12.95 24.53
CA ALA A 19 -8.21 13.34 23.32
C ALA A 19 -7.04 14.29 23.68
N GLN A 20 -7.21 15.14 24.70
CA GLN A 20 -6.16 16.06 25.19
C GLN A 20 -4.98 15.34 25.84
N ASP A 21 -5.18 14.19 26.52
CA ASP A 21 -4.09 13.42 27.10
C ASP A 21 -3.27 12.74 26.00
N LEU A 22 -3.93 12.21 24.96
CA LEU A 22 -3.27 11.60 23.81
C LEU A 22 -2.45 12.64 23.06
N ASP A 23 -3.02 13.82 22.76
CA ASP A 23 -2.32 14.92 22.09
C ASP A 23 -1.05 15.35 22.87
N ARG A 24 -1.15 15.47 24.20
CA ARG A 24 0.00 15.78 25.05
C ARG A 24 1.09 14.73 24.99
N SER A 25 0.74 13.45 25.00
CA SER A 25 1.70 12.35 24.91
C SER A 25 2.39 12.30 23.57
N ILE A 26 1.65 12.55 22.48
CA ILE A 26 2.20 12.66 21.14
C ILE A 26 3.19 13.83 21.07
N GLU A 27 2.82 15.01 21.59
CA GLU A 27 3.67 16.20 21.63
C GLU A 27 4.98 15.92 22.37
N GLN A 28 4.92 15.24 23.51
CA GLN A 28 6.11 14.90 24.30
C GLN A 28 7.04 13.91 23.60
N PHE A 29 6.50 13.02 22.77
CA PHE A 29 7.28 12.01 22.07
C PHE A 29 7.75 12.48 20.69
N TYR A 30 7.15 13.52 20.12
CA TYR A 30 7.46 14.03 18.79
C TYR A 30 8.94 14.35 18.54
N PRO A 31 9.72 14.94 19.47
CA PRO A 31 11.16 15.19 19.24
C PRO A 31 11.96 13.91 18.92
N HIS A 32 11.56 12.75 19.47
CA HIS A 32 12.15 11.46 19.11
C HIS A 32 11.77 11.07 17.68
N LEU A 33 10.50 11.26 17.32
CA LEU A 33 9.98 10.91 16.00
C LEU A 33 10.52 11.80 14.88
N ASP A 34 10.71 13.10 15.14
CA ASP A 34 11.35 14.02 14.18
C ASP A 34 12.79 13.59 13.87
N LYS A 35 13.53 13.17 14.90
CA LYS A 35 14.86 12.61 14.70
C LYS A 35 14.83 11.31 13.93
N LEU A 36 13.92 10.40 14.26
CA LEU A 36 13.74 9.12 13.58
C LEU A 36 13.38 9.32 12.11
N TYR A 37 12.41 10.17 11.82
CA TYR A 37 11.99 10.52 10.47
C TYR A 37 13.18 11.01 9.63
N LYS A 38 13.95 11.99 10.14
CA LYS A 38 15.10 12.51 9.43
C LYS A 38 16.23 11.49 9.23
N GLU A 39 16.41 10.58 10.20
CA GLU A 39 17.37 9.47 10.08
C GLU A 39 16.96 8.48 8.99
N LEU A 40 15.67 8.09 8.93
CA LEU A 40 15.12 7.23 7.89
C LEU A 40 15.21 7.90 6.51
N HIS A 41 14.79 9.16 6.42
CA HIS A 41 14.82 9.96 5.19
C HIS A 41 16.22 10.06 4.58
N GLN A 42 17.24 10.24 5.42
CA GLN A 42 18.64 10.33 4.99
C GLN A 42 19.27 8.98 4.64
N ASN A 43 18.69 7.87 5.12
CA ASN A 43 19.24 6.53 4.96
C ASN A 43 18.26 5.54 4.32
N PRO A 44 17.58 5.91 3.22
CA PRO A 44 16.59 5.05 2.58
C PRO A 44 17.23 3.78 2.01
N GLU A 45 16.48 2.69 1.97
CA GLU A 45 16.88 1.41 1.38
C GLU A 45 15.84 0.93 0.38
N LEU A 46 16.32 0.32 -0.72
CA LEU A 46 15.46 -0.19 -1.79
C LEU A 46 14.71 -1.45 -1.36
N SER A 47 13.59 -1.74 -2.03
CA SER A 47 12.84 -2.99 -1.87
C SER A 47 13.75 -4.21 -1.89
N LEU A 48 13.58 -5.11 -0.92
CA LEU A 48 14.37 -6.32 -0.67
C LEU A 48 15.83 -6.05 -0.18
N GLN A 49 16.15 -4.82 0.19
CA GLN A 49 17.47 -4.41 0.68
C GLN A 49 17.39 -3.64 2.02
N GLU A 50 16.23 -3.64 2.70
CA GLU A 50 15.88 -2.83 3.87
C GLU A 50 16.52 -3.34 5.18
N LYS A 51 17.79 -3.71 5.14
CA LYS A 51 18.49 -4.34 6.25
C LYS A 51 18.63 -3.44 7.47
N GLU A 52 19.11 -2.22 7.28
CA GLU A 52 19.34 -1.29 8.38
C GLU A 52 18.01 -0.67 8.85
N THR A 53 17.07 -0.43 7.93
CA THR A 53 15.71 0.03 8.22
C THR A 53 14.96 -0.99 9.08
N SER A 54 15.01 -2.26 8.71
CA SER A 54 14.45 -3.37 9.47
C SER A 54 15.01 -3.44 10.90
N ALA A 55 16.35 -3.39 11.02
CA ALA A 55 17.02 -3.40 12.31
C ALA A 55 16.63 -2.18 13.17
N LYS A 56 16.44 -1.02 12.55
CA LYS A 56 15.97 0.21 13.22
C LYS A 56 14.55 0.02 13.75
N MET A 57 13.60 -0.45 12.93
CA MET A 57 12.23 -0.71 13.36
C MET A 57 12.17 -1.75 14.50
N ALA A 58 12.97 -2.83 14.39
CA ALA A 58 13.08 -3.84 15.44
C ALA A 58 13.61 -3.24 16.76
N SER A 59 14.61 -2.36 16.68
CA SER A 59 15.19 -1.65 17.84
C SER A 59 14.17 -0.73 18.52
N GLU A 60 13.42 0.07 17.72
CA GLU A 60 12.36 0.94 18.22
C GLU A 60 11.29 0.13 18.98
N LEU A 61 10.76 -0.91 18.37
CA LEU A 61 9.73 -1.75 18.99
C LEU A 61 10.24 -2.45 20.27
N ARG A 62 11.48 -2.96 20.29
CA ARG A 62 12.08 -3.55 21.50
C ARG A 62 12.21 -2.53 22.63
N SER A 63 12.65 -1.31 22.31
CA SER A 63 12.79 -0.23 23.30
C SER A 63 11.47 0.14 23.95
N LEU A 64 10.35 -0.04 23.22
CA LEU A 64 8.98 0.16 23.68
C LEU A 64 8.40 -1.06 24.42
N GLY A 65 9.14 -2.17 24.53
CA GLY A 65 8.73 -3.36 25.28
C GLY A 65 7.87 -4.36 24.51
N TYR A 66 7.89 -4.33 23.19
CA TYR A 66 7.28 -5.35 22.33
C TYR A 66 8.14 -6.62 22.27
N GLU A 67 7.51 -7.78 22.15
CA GLU A 67 8.17 -9.02 21.75
C GLU A 67 8.41 -8.96 20.24
N VAL A 68 9.69 -8.91 19.83
CA VAL A 68 10.06 -8.61 18.42
C VAL A 68 10.68 -9.83 17.75
N THR A 69 10.13 -10.18 16.59
CA THR A 69 10.66 -11.18 15.66
C THR A 69 11.06 -10.49 14.35
N GLU A 70 12.26 -10.77 13.90
CA GLU A 70 12.84 -10.24 12.66
C GLU A 70 12.91 -11.30 11.56
N ASN A 71 13.16 -10.85 10.32
CA ASN A 71 13.37 -11.69 9.15
C ASN A 71 12.12 -12.52 8.76
N ILE A 72 10.95 -11.94 8.88
CA ILE A 72 9.70 -12.54 8.39
C ILE A 72 9.51 -12.13 6.93
N GLY A 73 9.58 -13.08 6.00
CA GLY A 73 9.46 -12.80 4.56
C GLY A 73 10.61 -11.96 3.99
N GLY A 74 11.80 -12.09 4.55
CA GLY A 74 12.97 -11.28 4.24
C GLY A 74 13.31 -10.33 5.38
N TYR A 75 13.25 -9.03 5.16
CA TYR A 75 13.55 -8.02 6.19
C TYR A 75 12.33 -7.59 7.01
N GLY A 76 11.20 -8.32 6.96
CA GLY A 76 10.02 -8.00 7.74
C GLY A 76 10.23 -8.14 9.25
N VAL A 77 9.59 -7.23 10.02
CA VAL A 77 9.64 -7.21 11.48
C VAL A 77 8.23 -7.29 12.05
N VAL A 78 8.05 -8.12 13.06
CA VAL A 78 6.79 -8.21 13.81
C VAL A 78 7.03 -7.95 15.27
N GLY A 79 6.42 -6.89 15.79
CA GLY A 79 6.36 -6.59 17.21
C GLY A 79 5.01 -7.00 17.80
N MET A 80 5.01 -7.88 18.79
CA MET A 80 3.79 -8.34 19.44
C MET A 80 3.65 -7.74 20.84
N LEU A 81 2.47 -7.20 21.14
CA LEU A 81 2.11 -6.69 22.46
C LEU A 81 0.80 -7.33 22.92
N LYS A 82 0.89 -8.23 23.90
CA LYS A 82 -0.28 -8.88 24.53
C LYS A 82 -0.78 -8.07 25.72
N ASN A 83 -2.09 -7.91 25.81
CA ASN A 83 -2.75 -7.18 26.90
C ASN A 83 -4.06 -7.83 27.36
N GLY A 84 -4.01 -9.12 27.67
CA GLY A 84 -5.15 -9.91 28.10
C GLY A 84 -6.01 -10.46 26.96
N PRO A 85 -7.16 -11.08 27.29
CA PRO A 85 -8.10 -11.58 26.28
C PRO A 85 -8.72 -10.44 25.49
N GLY A 86 -8.97 -10.66 24.21
CA GLY A 86 -9.58 -9.68 23.30
C GLY A 86 -9.18 -9.92 21.85
N PRO A 87 -9.57 -9.04 20.92
CA PRO A 87 -9.23 -9.14 19.52
C PRO A 87 -7.73 -9.07 19.26
N VAL A 88 -7.32 -9.60 18.11
CA VAL A 88 -5.97 -9.46 17.56
C VAL A 88 -6.03 -8.43 16.45
N LEU A 89 -5.31 -7.32 16.62
CA LEU A 89 -5.22 -6.24 15.64
C LEU A 89 -3.82 -6.20 15.01
N LEU A 90 -3.76 -6.25 13.71
CA LEU A 90 -2.55 -6.00 12.93
C LEU A 90 -2.50 -4.54 12.49
N ILE A 91 -1.40 -3.85 12.78
CA ILE A 91 -1.09 -2.50 12.29
C ILE A 91 0.15 -2.59 11.42
N ARG A 92 0.02 -2.18 10.15
CA ARG A 92 1.11 -2.29 9.15
C ARG A 92 1.73 -0.94 8.83
N THR A 93 3.04 -0.95 8.65
CA THR A 93 3.79 0.05 7.90
C THR A 93 4.64 -0.63 6.83
N ASP A 94 4.91 0.06 5.74
CA ASP A 94 5.94 -0.25 4.76
C ASP A 94 7.28 0.37 5.15
N MET A 95 8.39 -0.06 4.48
CA MET A 95 9.74 0.37 4.89
C MET A 95 10.65 0.77 3.73
N ASP A 96 10.35 0.34 2.52
CA ASP A 96 11.23 0.48 1.37
C ASP A 96 11.18 1.86 0.73
N ALA A 97 12.18 2.13 -0.10
CA ALA A 97 12.36 3.39 -0.81
C ALA A 97 12.57 3.16 -2.31
N LEU A 98 12.59 4.23 -3.09
CA LEU A 98 12.61 4.23 -4.54
C LEU A 98 13.99 4.56 -5.13
N PRO A 99 14.33 3.96 -6.31
CA PRO A 99 15.58 4.25 -7.03
C PRO A 99 15.49 5.59 -7.77
N MET A 100 15.62 6.70 -7.05
CA MET A 100 15.42 8.05 -7.56
C MET A 100 16.33 9.06 -6.86
N GLU A 101 16.77 10.09 -7.58
CA GLU A 101 17.48 11.23 -6.98
C GLU A 101 16.50 12.22 -6.37
N GLU A 102 16.67 12.54 -5.11
CA GLU A 102 15.89 13.58 -4.43
C GLU A 102 16.30 14.98 -4.85
N LYS A 103 15.31 15.84 -5.11
CA LYS A 103 15.49 17.24 -5.55
C LYS A 103 14.65 18.24 -4.74
N THR A 104 14.28 17.86 -3.52
CA THR A 104 13.46 18.68 -2.63
C THR A 104 14.18 19.90 -2.11
N GLY A 105 15.52 19.85 -1.98
CA GLY A 105 16.31 20.90 -1.36
C GLY A 105 16.21 20.95 0.16
N LEU A 106 15.60 19.94 0.78
CA LEU A 106 15.53 19.83 2.25
C LEU A 106 16.91 19.70 2.88
N PRO A 107 17.14 20.27 4.07
CA PRO A 107 18.43 20.19 4.74
C PRO A 107 18.84 18.77 5.15
N TYR A 108 17.88 17.84 5.15
CA TYR A 108 18.06 16.41 5.41
C TYR A 108 17.74 15.53 4.20
N ALA A 109 17.72 16.11 3.00
CA ALA A 109 17.50 15.36 1.76
C ALA A 109 18.48 14.19 1.62
N SER A 110 17.99 13.09 1.06
CA SER A 110 18.81 11.91 0.81
C SER A 110 19.83 12.14 -0.30
N THR A 111 21.08 11.80 -0.02
CA THR A 111 22.16 11.70 -1.02
C THR A 111 22.66 10.25 -1.16
N LYS A 112 21.95 9.30 -0.53
CA LYS A 112 22.34 7.90 -0.50
C LYS A 112 22.27 7.31 -1.89
N LYS A 113 23.26 6.49 -2.20
CA LYS A 113 23.33 5.70 -3.42
C LYS A 113 23.35 4.23 -3.09
N GLY A 114 22.87 3.43 -4.02
CA GLY A 114 22.89 1.97 -3.96
C GLY A 114 22.80 1.36 -5.34
N THR A 115 22.65 0.06 -5.36
CA THR A 115 22.48 -0.72 -6.61
C THR A 115 21.04 -1.20 -6.67
N SER A 116 20.32 -0.81 -7.71
CA SER A 116 18.96 -1.30 -7.97
C SER A 116 18.94 -2.79 -8.31
N ASN A 117 17.76 -3.41 -8.23
CA ASN A 117 17.61 -4.85 -8.48
C ASN A 117 18.01 -5.28 -9.91
N ASP A 118 18.09 -4.35 -10.86
CA ASP A 118 18.59 -4.57 -12.23
C ASP A 118 20.11 -4.33 -12.35
N GLY A 119 20.83 -4.11 -11.24
CA GLY A 119 22.28 -4.00 -11.17
C GLY A 119 22.85 -2.61 -11.51
N LYS A 120 22.02 -1.57 -11.58
CA LYS A 120 22.47 -0.21 -11.89
C LYS A 120 22.68 0.60 -10.62
N GLU A 121 23.73 1.43 -10.62
CA GLU A 121 23.91 2.43 -9.57
C GLU A 121 22.80 3.50 -9.69
N THR A 122 22.18 3.83 -8.56
CA THR A 122 21.13 4.84 -8.50
C THR A 122 21.17 5.57 -7.18
N PHE A 123 20.59 6.78 -7.12
CA PHE A 123 20.20 7.40 -5.87
C PHE A 123 18.98 6.72 -5.28
N ILE A 124 18.75 6.91 -3.98
CA ILE A 124 17.64 6.31 -3.26
C ILE A 124 16.95 7.40 -2.43
N THR A 125 15.61 7.45 -2.48
CA THR A 125 14.81 8.39 -1.69
C THR A 125 13.45 7.83 -1.29
N HIS A 126 12.92 8.28 -0.14
CA HIS A 126 11.55 8.00 0.29
C HIS A 126 10.53 8.92 -0.42
N SER A 127 10.41 8.79 -1.75
CA SER A 127 9.44 9.56 -2.54
C SER A 127 8.00 9.01 -2.48
N CYS A 128 7.75 7.99 -1.66
CA CYS A 128 6.42 7.47 -1.35
C CYS A 128 6.01 7.66 0.13
N GLY A 129 6.82 8.38 0.93
CA GLY A 129 6.49 8.76 2.30
C GLY A 129 6.57 7.64 3.33
N HIS A 130 7.20 6.49 3.02
CA HIS A 130 7.28 5.37 3.95
C HIS A 130 8.05 5.71 5.24
N ASP A 131 8.91 6.70 5.23
CA ASP A 131 9.56 7.28 6.42
C ASP A 131 8.57 8.02 7.35
N ILE A 132 7.55 8.69 6.79
CA ILE A 132 6.39 9.20 7.53
C ILE A 132 5.60 8.04 8.13
N HIS A 133 5.30 7.00 7.33
CA HIS A 133 4.53 5.84 7.78
C HIS A 133 5.23 5.13 8.92
N MET A 134 6.55 4.87 8.82
CA MET A 134 7.36 4.28 9.89
C MET A 134 7.39 5.14 11.15
N SER A 135 7.44 6.46 11.01
CA SER A 135 7.43 7.39 12.14
C SER A 135 6.08 7.37 12.87
N VAL A 136 4.96 7.35 12.12
CA VAL A 136 3.62 7.17 12.68
C VAL A 136 3.48 5.81 13.37
N PHE A 137 3.99 4.75 12.76
CA PHE A 137 3.98 3.40 13.29
C PHE A 137 4.67 3.31 14.66
N VAL A 138 5.89 3.87 14.79
CA VAL A 138 6.62 3.90 16.06
C VAL A 138 5.89 4.75 17.09
N GLY A 139 5.34 5.90 16.70
CA GLY A 139 4.52 6.74 17.56
C GLY A 139 3.27 6.02 18.07
N THR A 140 2.58 5.31 17.17
CA THR A 140 1.41 4.48 17.52
C THR A 140 1.79 3.37 18.48
N ALA A 141 2.91 2.66 18.24
CA ALA A 141 3.41 1.63 19.15
C ALA A 141 3.68 2.18 20.56
N LYS A 142 4.25 3.37 20.66
CA LYS A 142 4.47 4.08 21.93
C LYS A 142 3.15 4.37 22.63
N MET A 143 2.17 4.93 21.94
CA MET A 143 0.86 5.24 22.53
C MET A 143 0.12 3.97 22.97
N MET A 144 0.13 2.88 22.18
CA MET A 144 -0.46 1.61 22.56
C MET A 144 0.17 1.03 23.84
N MET A 145 1.48 1.20 24.03
CA MET A 145 2.17 0.79 25.26
C MET A 145 1.82 1.69 26.46
N ASP A 146 1.88 3.00 26.30
CA ASP A 146 1.61 3.96 27.38
C ASP A 146 0.18 3.83 27.92
N TYR A 147 -0.77 3.59 27.02
CA TYR A 147 -2.19 3.49 27.33
C TYR A 147 -2.70 2.05 27.46
N LYS A 148 -1.82 1.11 27.81
CA LYS A 148 -2.13 -0.32 27.95
C LYS A 148 -3.32 -0.62 28.91
N ASN A 149 -3.62 0.28 29.83
CA ASN A 149 -4.76 0.14 30.73
C ASN A 149 -6.13 0.40 30.06
N SER A 150 -6.15 1.00 28.87
CA SER A 150 -7.37 1.46 28.19
C SER A 150 -7.87 0.51 27.11
N TRP A 151 -7.16 -0.58 26.84
CA TRP A 151 -7.52 -1.57 25.83
C TRP A 151 -7.19 -2.99 26.26
N ARG A 152 -7.74 -3.99 25.55
CA ARG A 152 -7.48 -5.42 25.76
C ARG A 152 -7.33 -6.12 24.41
N GLY A 153 -6.58 -7.22 24.41
CA GLY A 153 -6.33 -8.02 23.21
C GLY A 153 -4.84 -8.11 22.89
N THR A 154 -4.53 -8.27 21.62
CA THR A 154 -3.15 -8.34 21.11
C THR A 154 -2.97 -7.38 19.95
N VAL A 155 -1.88 -6.62 19.96
CA VAL A 155 -1.44 -5.80 18.83
C VAL A 155 -0.25 -6.47 18.16
N LEU A 156 -0.33 -6.65 16.84
CA LEU A 156 0.76 -7.04 15.98
C LEU A 156 1.20 -5.82 15.16
N MET A 157 2.34 -5.25 15.52
CA MET A 157 2.99 -4.17 14.78
C MET A 157 3.85 -4.80 13.69
N VAL A 158 3.46 -4.66 12.42
CA VAL A 158 4.11 -5.27 11.26
C VAL A 158 4.81 -4.21 10.43
N ALA A 159 6.15 -4.22 10.44
CA ALA A 159 6.95 -3.42 9.52
C ALA A 159 7.33 -4.29 8.32
N GLN A 160 6.74 -3.95 7.17
CA GLN A 160 6.77 -4.73 5.94
C GLN A 160 7.82 -4.18 4.98
N PRO A 161 8.73 -5.01 4.43
CA PRO A 161 9.62 -4.62 3.34
C PRO A 161 8.92 -4.69 1.99
N ALA A 162 9.55 -4.18 0.93
CA ALA A 162 9.28 -4.49 -0.47
C ALA A 162 7.83 -4.24 -0.93
N GLU A 163 7.22 -3.15 -0.47
CA GLU A 163 5.89 -2.72 -0.92
C GLU A 163 5.93 -2.27 -2.38
N GLU A 164 6.91 -1.44 -2.75
CA GLU A 164 7.06 -0.79 -4.07
C GLU A 164 7.19 -1.77 -5.24
N ASN A 165 7.54 -3.01 -4.95
CA ASN A 165 7.55 -4.07 -5.94
C ASN A 165 6.40 -5.09 -5.79
N GLY A 166 5.48 -4.88 -4.83
CA GLY A 166 4.32 -5.72 -4.57
C GLY A 166 4.63 -7.12 -4.05
N LEU A 167 5.80 -7.31 -3.41
CA LEU A 167 6.25 -8.63 -2.94
C LEU A 167 6.27 -8.75 -1.41
N GLY A 168 6.27 -7.63 -0.69
CA GLY A 168 6.53 -7.64 0.73
C GLY A 168 5.50 -8.38 1.54
N ALA A 169 4.23 -8.00 1.42
CA ALA A 169 3.14 -8.67 2.11
C ALA A 169 3.05 -10.15 1.70
N PHE A 170 3.18 -10.46 0.41
CA PHE A 170 3.19 -11.83 -0.09
C PHE A 170 4.32 -12.67 0.52
N ASN A 171 5.53 -12.14 0.58
CA ASN A 171 6.68 -12.82 1.17
C ASN A 171 6.47 -13.07 2.67
N MET A 172 5.95 -12.08 3.41
CA MET A 172 5.64 -12.26 4.84
C MET A 172 4.56 -13.31 5.08
N MET A 173 3.51 -13.33 4.25
CA MET A 173 2.45 -14.35 4.32
C MET A 173 2.99 -15.74 4.00
N ASN A 174 3.81 -15.89 2.94
CA ASN A 174 4.42 -17.17 2.57
C ASN A 174 5.42 -17.69 3.60
N ASP A 175 6.07 -16.78 4.34
CA ASP A 175 6.94 -17.17 5.47
C ASP A 175 6.15 -17.50 6.74
N GLY A 176 4.83 -17.57 6.65
CA GLY A 176 3.96 -18.04 7.72
C GLY A 176 3.65 -16.96 8.76
N LEU A 177 3.40 -15.72 8.36
CA LEU A 177 3.04 -14.64 9.29
C LEU A 177 1.82 -15.03 10.16
N TYR A 178 0.77 -15.59 9.55
CA TYR A 178 -0.45 -15.96 10.26
C TYR A 178 -0.38 -17.32 10.99
N GLU A 179 0.64 -18.13 10.72
CA GLU A 179 0.93 -19.37 11.42
C GLU A 179 1.86 -19.17 12.63
N LYS A 180 2.82 -18.23 12.49
CA LYS A 180 3.82 -17.94 13.54
C LYS A 180 3.27 -17.03 14.64
N PHE A 181 2.27 -16.21 14.32
CA PHE A 181 1.66 -15.24 15.24
C PHE A 181 0.15 -15.50 15.39
N PRO A 182 -0.49 -14.95 16.45
CA PRO A 182 -1.94 -15.02 16.57
C PRO A 182 -2.61 -14.46 15.32
N HIS A 183 -3.55 -15.22 14.74
CA HIS A 183 -4.25 -14.81 13.54
C HIS A 183 -5.03 -13.52 13.79
N PRO A 184 -4.83 -12.44 13.02
CA PRO A 184 -5.53 -11.19 13.23
C PRO A 184 -7.04 -11.32 13.01
N ASP A 185 -7.82 -10.56 13.78
CA ASP A 185 -9.24 -10.35 13.55
C ASP A 185 -9.49 -9.14 12.65
N TYR A 186 -8.56 -8.19 12.65
CA TYR A 186 -8.57 -6.96 11.83
C TYR A 186 -7.13 -6.59 11.41
N ALA A 187 -7.00 -5.94 10.26
CA ALA A 187 -5.74 -5.28 9.89
C ALA A 187 -6.01 -3.84 9.44
N ILE A 188 -5.15 -2.92 9.88
CA ILE A 188 -5.24 -1.50 9.54
C ILE A 188 -3.88 -0.96 9.09
N ALA A 189 -3.92 0.01 8.18
CA ALA A 189 -2.76 0.72 7.67
C ALA A 189 -3.12 2.17 7.33
N LEU A 190 -2.13 2.96 7.01
CA LEU A 190 -2.28 4.28 6.41
C LEU A 190 -1.34 4.45 5.23
N HIS A 191 -1.64 5.41 4.37
CA HIS A 191 -0.72 5.90 3.36
C HIS A 191 -0.82 7.43 3.31
N ASP A 192 0.28 8.12 3.13
CA ASP A 192 0.25 9.57 2.95
C ASP A 192 -0.31 9.97 1.58
N ASP A 193 -0.89 11.17 1.50
CA ASP A 193 -1.46 11.72 0.27
C ASP A 193 -0.95 13.16 0.06
N PRO A 194 -0.18 13.40 -1.00
CA PRO A 194 0.36 14.74 -1.31
C PRO A 194 -0.70 15.75 -1.76
N PHE A 195 -1.92 15.31 -2.08
CA PHE A 195 -3.00 16.19 -2.53
C PHE A 195 -3.95 16.60 -1.41
N LEU A 196 -3.79 16.01 -0.22
CA LEU A 196 -4.50 16.38 0.98
C LEU A 196 -3.65 17.27 1.90
N PRO A 197 -4.25 18.31 2.52
CA PRO A 197 -3.55 19.12 3.50
C PRO A 197 -3.09 18.32 4.70
N ALA A 198 -1.88 18.56 5.18
CA ALA A 198 -1.39 17.99 6.44
C ALA A 198 -2.37 18.26 7.59
N GLY A 199 -2.63 17.23 8.39
CA GLY A 199 -3.67 17.29 9.42
C GLY A 199 -5.06 16.83 8.95
N THR A 200 -5.19 16.36 7.70
CA THR A 200 -6.44 15.82 7.12
C THR A 200 -6.36 14.31 6.98
N LEU A 201 -7.49 13.64 7.14
CA LEU A 201 -7.66 12.19 7.00
C LEU A 201 -8.59 11.89 5.83
N GLY A 202 -8.10 11.13 4.85
CA GLY A 202 -8.89 10.69 3.71
C GLY A 202 -9.37 9.25 3.92
N TYR A 203 -10.63 8.97 3.59
CA TYR A 203 -11.18 7.62 3.71
C TYR A 203 -12.05 7.25 2.52
N LYS A 204 -12.17 5.94 2.28
CA LYS A 204 -13.15 5.39 1.34
C LYS A 204 -13.51 3.98 1.74
N ALA A 205 -14.79 3.68 1.84
CA ALA A 205 -15.31 2.33 1.97
C ALA A 205 -15.33 1.62 0.59
N GLY A 206 -15.07 0.32 0.58
CA GLY A 206 -14.99 -0.45 -0.66
C GLY A 206 -13.65 -0.27 -1.39
N PRO A 207 -13.63 -0.29 -2.73
CA PRO A 207 -12.39 -0.16 -3.49
C PRO A 207 -11.65 1.14 -3.18
N LEU A 208 -10.40 1.01 -2.72
CA LEU A 208 -9.51 2.14 -2.43
C LEU A 208 -8.38 2.24 -3.45
N MET A 209 -7.66 1.13 -3.69
CA MET A 209 -6.57 1.07 -4.66
C MET A 209 -6.73 -0.14 -5.58
N ALA A 210 -6.25 -0.03 -6.83
CA ALA A 210 -6.44 -1.06 -7.84
C ALA A 210 -5.49 -2.25 -7.64
N GLY A 211 -5.92 -3.42 -8.12
CA GLY A 211 -5.03 -4.53 -8.38
C GLY A 211 -4.10 -4.22 -9.55
N VAL A 212 -2.92 -4.82 -9.53
CA VAL A 212 -1.84 -4.57 -10.50
C VAL A 212 -1.38 -5.88 -11.10
N ASP A 213 -1.50 -5.98 -12.42
CA ASP A 213 -0.88 -7.03 -13.22
C ASP A 213 0.19 -6.47 -14.13
N MET A 214 1.25 -7.25 -14.28
CA MET A 214 2.29 -7.08 -15.29
C MET A 214 2.25 -8.27 -16.23
N MET A 215 2.03 -8.02 -17.53
CA MET A 215 1.89 -9.05 -18.55
C MET A 215 2.81 -8.78 -19.72
N ASN A 216 3.58 -9.78 -20.12
CA ASN A 216 4.36 -9.76 -21.35
C ASN A 216 3.63 -10.55 -22.42
N VAL A 217 3.60 -10.03 -23.63
CA VAL A 217 2.99 -10.67 -24.81
C VAL A 217 4.01 -10.67 -25.94
N LYS A 218 4.38 -11.87 -26.41
CA LYS A 218 5.21 -12.04 -27.59
C LYS A 218 4.33 -12.32 -28.80
N ILE A 219 4.47 -11.51 -29.81
CA ILE A 219 3.80 -11.67 -31.12
C ILE A 219 4.84 -12.18 -32.10
N PHE A 220 4.56 -13.31 -32.71
CA PHE A 220 5.40 -13.87 -33.77
C PHE A 220 5.02 -13.29 -35.14
N GLY A 221 5.96 -13.41 -36.07
CA GLY A 221 5.82 -13.09 -37.48
C GLY A 221 6.66 -14.00 -38.35
N GLU A 222 6.86 -13.61 -39.59
CA GLU A 222 7.82 -14.20 -40.54
C GLU A 222 8.69 -13.09 -41.11
N GLY A 223 9.92 -13.03 -40.61
CA GLY A 223 10.86 -11.98 -40.93
C GLY A 223 11.37 -12.06 -42.37
N GLY A 224 11.99 -10.98 -42.84
CA GLY A 224 12.57 -10.93 -44.15
C GLY A 224 13.01 -9.54 -44.59
N HIS A 225 13.23 -9.39 -45.89
CA HIS A 225 13.72 -8.15 -46.45
C HIS A 225 12.62 -7.06 -46.48
N GLY A 226 12.89 -5.89 -45.87
CA GLY A 226 11.92 -4.81 -45.75
C GLY A 226 11.35 -4.27 -47.09
N ALA A 227 12.06 -4.49 -48.22
CA ALA A 227 11.57 -4.16 -49.56
C ALA A 227 10.73 -5.29 -50.20
N ALA A 228 10.60 -6.44 -49.57
CA ALA A 228 9.80 -7.59 -50.02
C ALA A 228 8.75 -8.04 -48.99
N PRO A 229 7.90 -7.11 -48.47
CA PRO A 229 6.94 -7.42 -47.41
C PRO A 229 5.92 -8.49 -47.79
N HIS A 230 5.68 -8.72 -49.06
CA HIS A 230 4.77 -9.76 -49.58
C HIS A 230 5.29 -11.19 -49.39
N THR A 231 6.53 -11.38 -48.96
CA THR A 231 7.13 -12.67 -48.60
C THR A 231 7.21 -12.89 -47.09
N THR A 232 6.64 -12.01 -46.28
CA THR A 232 6.77 -11.97 -44.83
C THR A 232 5.40 -11.83 -44.15
N ILE A 233 5.37 -12.05 -42.85
CA ILE A 233 4.29 -11.62 -41.95
C ILE A 233 4.92 -10.68 -40.93
N ASP A 234 4.67 -9.37 -41.10
CA ASP A 234 5.32 -8.35 -40.28
C ASP A 234 4.73 -8.26 -38.86
N PRO A 235 5.47 -8.69 -37.82
CA PRO A 235 4.96 -8.67 -36.45
C PRO A 235 4.88 -7.25 -35.86
N ILE A 236 5.58 -6.27 -36.43
CA ILE A 236 5.49 -4.86 -35.97
C ILE A 236 4.13 -4.29 -36.40
N VAL A 237 3.74 -4.46 -37.67
CA VAL A 237 2.43 -4.05 -38.15
C VAL A 237 1.31 -4.78 -37.45
N LEU A 238 1.46 -6.10 -37.26
CA LEU A 238 0.51 -6.92 -36.51
C LEU A 238 0.34 -6.44 -35.06
N SER A 239 1.45 -6.18 -34.36
CA SER A 239 1.41 -5.67 -33.00
C SER A 239 0.73 -4.29 -32.90
N ALA A 240 0.95 -3.40 -33.86
CA ALA A 240 0.28 -2.11 -33.90
C ALA A 240 -1.25 -2.24 -34.00
N GLN A 241 -1.75 -3.19 -34.82
CA GLN A 241 -3.18 -3.51 -34.93
C GLN A 241 -3.72 -4.11 -33.63
N ILE A 242 -2.98 -5.03 -33.00
CA ILE A 242 -3.34 -5.65 -31.71
C ILE A 242 -3.42 -4.60 -30.60
N ILE A 243 -2.47 -3.67 -30.51
CA ILE A 243 -2.49 -2.56 -29.53
C ILE A 243 -3.75 -1.71 -29.68
N GLN A 244 -4.14 -1.38 -30.90
CA GLN A 244 -5.39 -0.65 -31.18
C GLN A 244 -6.62 -1.45 -30.74
N ALA A 245 -6.64 -2.76 -31.01
CA ALA A 245 -7.73 -3.63 -30.60
C ALA A 245 -7.83 -3.78 -29.07
N TYR A 246 -6.72 -3.79 -28.35
CA TYR A 246 -6.72 -3.82 -26.87
C TYR A 246 -7.46 -2.62 -26.27
N GLN A 247 -7.42 -1.44 -26.91
CA GLN A 247 -8.17 -0.27 -26.41
C GLN A 247 -9.69 -0.52 -26.41
N THR A 248 -10.17 -1.45 -27.22
CA THR A 248 -11.60 -1.83 -27.25
C THR A 248 -12.01 -2.69 -26.05
N ILE A 249 -11.07 -3.27 -25.32
CA ILE A 249 -11.37 -4.06 -24.11
C ILE A 249 -12.08 -3.17 -23.10
N VAL A 250 -11.46 -2.06 -22.71
CA VAL A 250 -12.05 -1.13 -21.75
C VAL A 250 -13.28 -0.44 -22.36
N SER A 251 -13.16 0.07 -23.57
CA SER A 251 -14.21 0.93 -24.15
C SER A 251 -15.43 0.19 -24.69
N ARG A 252 -15.36 -1.14 -24.98
CA ARG A 252 -16.43 -1.90 -25.68
C ARG A 252 -16.74 -3.28 -25.06
N THR A 253 -15.90 -3.77 -24.12
CA THR A 253 -16.08 -5.11 -23.56
C THR A 253 -16.46 -5.09 -22.07
N LEU A 254 -15.95 -4.10 -21.33
CA LEU A 254 -16.31 -3.91 -19.93
C LEU A 254 -17.60 -3.11 -19.77
N THR A 255 -18.26 -3.24 -18.63
CA THR A 255 -19.35 -2.36 -18.24
C THR A 255 -18.78 -0.93 -18.06
N PRO A 256 -19.45 0.12 -18.54
CA PRO A 256 -18.93 1.50 -18.38
C PRO A 256 -18.65 1.95 -16.95
N THR A 257 -19.25 1.25 -15.98
CA THR A 257 -19.06 1.47 -14.53
C THR A 257 -17.95 0.62 -13.92
N ASP A 258 -17.28 -0.24 -14.71
CA ASP A 258 -16.17 -1.08 -14.26
C ASP A 258 -14.83 -0.36 -14.59
N PRO A 259 -14.26 0.40 -13.65
CA PRO A 259 -13.01 1.11 -13.90
C PRO A 259 -11.87 0.12 -14.16
N ALA A 260 -11.16 0.33 -15.27
CA ALA A 260 -10.00 -0.49 -15.62
C ALA A 260 -9.01 0.29 -16.48
N VAL A 261 -7.73 -0.09 -16.38
CA VAL A 261 -6.63 0.41 -17.22
C VAL A 261 -5.96 -0.76 -17.93
N VAL A 262 -5.75 -0.64 -19.24
CA VAL A 262 -4.93 -1.55 -20.04
C VAL A 262 -3.95 -0.70 -20.82
N THR A 263 -2.68 -0.73 -20.42
CA THR A 263 -1.62 0.07 -21.06
C THR A 263 -0.54 -0.84 -21.58
N VAL A 264 -0.17 -0.69 -22.87
CA VAL A 264 1.07 -1.23 -23.43
C VAL A 264 2.15 -0.19 -23.16
N GLY A 265 2.94 -0.41 -22.11
CA GLY A 265 3.98 0.51 -21.66
C GLY A 265 5.30 0.38 -22.43
N SER A 266 5.51 -0.77 -23.09
CA SER A 266 6.75 -1.05 -23.82
C SER A 266 6.46 -1.95 -25.01
N ILE A 267 7.17 -1.70 -26.13
CA ILE A 267 7.16 -2.53 -27.34
C ILE A 267 8.57 -2.60 -27.91
N HIS A 268 9.07 -3.80 -28.16
CA HIS A 268 10.40 -4.05 -28.71
C HIS A 268 10.33 -5.06 -29.85
N GLY A 269 10.84 -4.67 -31.03
CA GLY A 269 10.93 -5.53 -32.20
C GLY A 269 11.76 -4.89 -33.30
N GLY A 270 12.53 -5.72 -34.01
CA GLY A 270 13.44 -5.28 -35.03
C GLY A 270 14.73 -4.64 -34.53
N SER A 271 15.73 -4.55 -35.40
CA SER A 271 17.06 -4.00 -35.07
C SER A 271 17.53 -2.96 -36.09
N VAL A 272 17.08 -3.06 -37.33
CA VAL A 272 17.48 -2.17 -38.45
C VAL A 272 16.29 -1.88 -39.38
N HIS A 273 16.36 -0.77 -40.07
CA HIS A 273 15.24 -0.22 -40.85
C HIS A 273 14.84 -1.03 -42.11
N ASN A 274 15.65 -1.95 -42.59
CA ASN A 274 15.43 -2.72 -43.81
C ASN A 274 15.23 -4.22 -43.62
N ILE A 275 15.02 -4.66 -42.36
CA ILE A 275 14.73 -6.04 -42.01
C ILE A 275 13.43 -6.08 -41.22
N ILE A 276 12.48 -6.89 -41.65
CA ILE A 276 11.29 -7.27 -40.88
C ILE A 276 11.70 -8.35 -39.88
N PRO A 277 11.45 -8.18 -38.55
CA PRO A 277 11.85 -9.17 -37.55
C PRO A 277 10.91 -10.37 -37.50
N ASP A 278 11.33 -11.41 -36.77
CA ASP A 278 10.53 -12.61 -36.57
C ASP A 278 9.55 -12.49 -35.38
N GLU A 279 9.77 -11.53 -34.49
CA GLU A 279 8.95 -11.37 -33.28
C GLU A 279 8.95 -9.94 -32.75
N VAL A 280 7.92 -9.62 -31.96
CA VAL A 280 7.78 -8.38 -31.17
C VAL A 280 7.39 -8.75 -29.75
N MET A 281 8.04 -8.13 -28.75
CA MET A 281 7.69 -8.22 -27.33
C MET A 281 6.95 -6.97 -26.91
N MET A 282 5.78 -7.13 -26.31
CA MET A 282 5.01 -6.08 -25.64
C MET A 282 4.95 -6.31 -24.14
N GLN A 283 5.04 -5.23 -23.36
CA GLN A 283 4.89 -5.25 -21.91
C GLN A 283 3.69 -4.40 -21.52
N LEU A 284 2.76 -5.01 -20.77
CA LEU A 284 1.49 -4.40 -20.39
C LEU A 284 1.39 -4.26 -18.89
N THR A 285 0.72 -3.19 -18.44
CA THR A 285 0.15 -3.11 -17.09
C THR A 285 -1.37 -3.10 -17.18
N ILE A 286 -2.00 -3.85 -16.28
CA ILE A 286 -3.46 -3.94 -16.15
C ILE A 286 -3.81 -3.49 -14.73
N ARG A 287 -4.83 -2.61 -14.61
CA ARG A 287 -5.32 -2.14 -13.32
C ARG A 287 -6.84 -2.33 -13.25
N THR A 288 -7.32 -2.82 -12.13
CA THR A 288 -8.77 -3.03 -11.91
C THR A 288 -9.08 -3.21 -10.43
N TYR A 289 -10.33 -2.92 -10.04
CA TYR A 289 -10.83 -3.16 -8.67
C TYR A 289 -11.53 -4.51 -8.50
N SER A 290 -11.63 -5.33 -9.57
CA SER A 290 -12.39 -6.59 -9.57
C SER A 290 -11.58 -7.72 -10.19
N LEU A 291 -11.54 -8.87 -9.51
CA LEU A 291 -10.89 -10.07 -10.05
C LEU A 291 -11.62 -10.62 -11.29
N ASP A 292 -12.95 -10.53 -11.34
CA ASP A 292 -13.75 -10.95 -12.52
C ASP A 292 -13.43 -10.07 -13.74
N VAL A 293 -13.28 -8.76 -13.52
CA VAL A 293 -12.88 -7.81 -14.58
C VAL A 293 -11.46 -8.10 -15.05
N ARG A 294 -10.54 -8.39 -14.11
CA ARG A 294 -9.16 -8.81 -14.41
C ARG A 294 -9.12 -10.03 -15.32
N GLU A 295 -9.81 -11.09 -14.94
CA GLU A 295 -9.87 -12.34 -15.72
C GLU A 295 -10.46 -12.11 -17.11
N LYS A 296 -11.49 -11.27 -17.20
CA LYS A 296 -12.11 -10.90 -18.47
C LYS A 296 -11.12 -10.13 -19.37
N ILE A 297 -10.35 -9.19 -18.80
CA ILE A 297 -9.33 -8.44 -19.56
C ILE A 297 -8.25 -9.37 -20.08
N ILE A 298 -7.67 -10.22 -19.22
CA ILE A 298 -6.60 -11.16 -19.59
C ILE A 298 -7.09 -12.11 -20.69
N ARG A 299 -8.28 -12.66 -20.55
CA ARG A 299 -8.89 -13.51 -21.59
C ARG A 299 -9.04 -12.76 -22.91
N ARG A 300 -9.54 -11.51 -22.89
CA ARG A 300 -9.70 -10.70 -24.09
C ARG A 300 -8.38 -10.34 -24.76
N ILE A 301 -7.33 -10.06 -23.99
CA ILE A 301 -5.98 -9.83 -24.53
C ILE A 301 -5.53 -11.07 -25.32
N LYS A 302 -5.67 -12.27 -24.75
CA LYS A 302 -5.30 -13.52 -25.44
C LYS A 302 -6.13 -13.76 -26.71
N GLU A 303 -7.45 -13.67 -26.61
CA GLU A 303 -8.37 -13.87 -27.73
C GLU A 303 -8.08 -12.89 -28.89
N ILE A 304 -7.83 -11.61 -28.59
CA ILE A 304 -7.49 -10.60 -29.61
C ILE A 304 -6.18 -10.98 -30.27
N SER A 305 -5.13 -11.24 -29.50
CA SER A 305 -3.80 -11.53 -30.04
C SER A 305 -3.81 -12.77 -30.94
N GLU A 306 -4.45 -13.85 -30.51
CA GLU A 306 -4.53 -15.10 -31.27
C GLU A 306 -5.32 -14.93 -32.55
N ASN A 307 -6.49 -14.25 -32.53
CA ASN A 307 -7.31 -14.06 -33.71
C ASN A 307 -6.66 -13.12 -34.74
N TYR A 308 -5.95 -12.07 -34.29
CA TYR A 308 -5.18 -11.22 -35.21
C TYR A 308 -4.00 -11.97 -35.82
N SER A 309 -3.31 -12.83 -35.06
CA SER A 309 -2.23 -13.67 -35.58
C SER A 309 -2.73 -14.66 -36.64
N ARG A 310 -3.87 -15.32 -36.39
CA ARG A 310 -4.51 -16.18 -37.39
C ARG A 310 -4.95 -15.41 -38.62
N ALA A 311 -5.54 -14.23 -38.46
CA ALA A 311 -5.96 -13.38 -39.57
C ALA A 311 -4.77 -12.90 -40.42
N ALA A 312 -3.57 -12.74 -39.81
CA ALA A 312 -2.33 -12.45 -40.51
C ALA A 312 -1.74 -13.65 -41.27
N GLY A 313 -2.28 -14.86 -41.10
CA GLY A 313 -1.84 -16.09 -41.75
C GLY A 313 -0.88 -16.97 -40.97
N LEU A 314 -0.64 -16.67 -39.67
CA LEU A 314 0.21 -17.49 -38.82
C LEU A 314 -0.45 -18.82 -38.45
N GLY A 315 0.34 -19.89 -38.46
CA GLY A 315 -0.07 -21.21 -38.02
C GLY A 315 -0.11 -21.37 -36.50
N ASP A 316 -0.61 -22.51 -36.03
CA ASP A 316 -0.72 -22.82 -34.59
C ASP A 316 0.63 -22.85 -33.85
N ASP A 317 1.71 -23.10 -34.58
CA ASP A 317 3.09 -23.10 -34.07
C ASP A 317 3.67 -21.70 -33.81
N LYS A 318 2.96 -20.65 -34.30
CA LYS A 318 3.35 -19.24 -34.14
C LYS A 318 2.27 -18.42 -33.43
N MET A 319 1.49 -19.06 -32.58
CA MET A 319 0.52 -18.32 -31.74
C MET A 319 1.23 -17.53 -30.65
N PRO A 320 0.67 -16.39 -30.24
CA PRO A 320 1.28 -15.52 -29.23
C PRO A 320 1.60 -16.25 -27.92
N GLU A 321 2.71 -15.89 -27.29
CA GLU A 321 3.10 -16.37 -25.96
C GLU A 321 2.84 -15.30 -24.91
N TYR A 322 2.50 -15.75 -23.68
CA TYR A 322 2.08 -14.87 -22.59
C TYR A 322 2.80 -15.23 -21.30
N TRP A 323 3.29 -14.21 -20.59
CA TRP A 323 3.83 -14.33 -19.24
C TRP A 323 3.16 -13.29 -18.36
N ILE A 324 2.45 -13.75 -17.34
CA ILE A 324 1.86 -12.89 -16.31
C ILE A 324 2.74 -13.05 -15.07
N ARG A 325 3.15 -11.91 -14.49
CA ARG A 325 3.93 -11.94 -13.26
C ARG A 325 3.07 -12.45 -12.12
N GLU A 326 3.58 -13.45 -11.40
CA GLU A 326 2.98 -13.94 -10.15
C GLU A 326 4.01 -13.79 -9.01
N PRO A 327 3.58 -13.41 -7.79
CA PRO A 327 2.21 -13.00 -7.48
C PRO A 327 1.86 -11.64 -8.11
N PHE A 328 0.55 -11.42 -8.37
CA PHE A 328 0.02 -10.10 -8.71
C PHE A 328 -0.52 -9.40 -7.47
N THR A 329 -0.52 -8.07 -7.47
CA THR A 329 -1.11 -7.28 -6.38
C THR A 329 -2.63 -7.29 -6.53
N LYS A 330 -3.35 -7.85 -5.55
CA LYS A 330 -4.83 -7.82 -5.55
C LYS A 330 -5.36 -6.43 -5.25
N PRO A 331 -6.60 -6.09 -5.68
CA PRO A 331 -7.23 -4.84 -5.31
C PRO A 331 -7.30 -4.66 -3.79
N LEU A 332 -7.01 -3.46 -3.30
CA LEU A 332 -7.25 -3.08 -1.92
C LEU A 332 -8.70 -2.63 -1.77
N ILE A 333 -9.45 -3.47 -1.06
CA ILE A 333 -10.87 -3.24 -0.77
C ILE A 333 -11.02 -3.04 0.73
N ASN A 334 -11.32 -1.82 1.15
CA ASN A 334 -11.61 -1.51 2.53
C ASN A 334 -12.94 -2.14 2.95
N ASP A 335 -12.95 -2.86 4.07
CA ASP A 335 -14.20 -3.36 4.66
C ASP A 335 -15.11 -2.19 5.06
N ALA A 336 -16.36 -2.23 4.61
CA ALA A 336 -17.28 -1.10 4.79
C ALA A 336 -17.60 -0.85 6.28
N ALA A 337 -17.84 -1.90 7.06
CA ALA A 337 -18.20 -1.76 8.47
C ALA A 337 -17.00 -1.26 9.31
N LEU A 338 -15.81 -1.79 9.03
CA LEU A 338 -14.58 -1.34 9.68
C LEU A 338 -14.24 0.10 9.31
N THR A 339 -14.47 0.50 8.04
CA THR A 339 -14.26 1.87 7.58
C THR A 339 -15.25 2.83 8.23
N ASP A 340 -16.53 2.46 8.31
CA ASP A 340 -17.56 3.27 9.00
C ASP A 340 -17.20 3.46 10.49
N GLN A 341 -16.72 2.40 11.16
CA GLN A 341 -16.23 2.49 12.53
C GLN A 341 -15.04 3.46 12.63
N MET A 342 -14.09 3.37 11.73
CA MET A 342 -12.92 4.25 11.64
C MET A 342 -13.32 5.72 11.48
N VAL A 343 -14.22 6.02 10.54
CA VAL A 343 -14.72 7.37 10.28
C VAL A 343 -15.42 7.95 11.51
N ASN A 344 -16.24 7.14 12.20
CA ASN A 344 -16.91 7.58 13.43
C ASN A 344 -15.88 7.92 14.52
N VAL A 345 -14.82 7.15 14.67
CA VAL A 345 -13.72 7.45 15.61
C VAL A 345 -12.99 8.73 15.21
N PHE A 346 -12.71 8.91 13.92
CA PHE A 346 -12.03 10.12 13.44
C PHE A 346 -12.88 11.38 13.70
N LYS A 347 -14.16 11.38 13.40
CA LYS A 347 -15.07 12.50 13.68
C LYS A 347 -15.25 12.82 15.16
N GLN A 348 -14.96 11.87 16.07
CA GLN A 348 -14.92 12.13 17.50
C GLN A 348 -13.63 12.81 17.98
N ASN A 349 -12.53 12.68 17.24
CA ASN A 349 -11.21 13.11 17.63
C ASN A 349 -10.63 14.26 16.78
N PHE A 350 -11.25 14.55 15.64
CA PHE A 350 -10.85 15.60 14.70
C PHE A 350 -12.07 16.43 14.29
N GLU A 351 -11.83 17.62 13.80
CA GLU A 351 -12.86 18.49 13.21
C GLU A 351 -13.41 17.84 11.93
N ASP A 352 -14.72 17.97 11.68
CA ASP A 352 -15.41 17.27 10.57
C ASP A 352 -14.77 17.57 9.20
N GLU A 353 -14.30 18.80 8.98
CA GLU A 353 -13.61 19.21 7.74
C GLU A 353 -12.24 18.57 7.53
N LYS A 354 -11.70 17.93 8.58
CA LYS A 354 -10.44 17.18 8.51
C LYS A 354 -10.64 15.71 8.16
N VAL A 355 -11.88 15.22 8.08
CA VAL A 355 -12.20 13.81 7.79
C VAL A 355 -13.00 13.76 6.50
N VAL A 356 -12.32 13.52 5.38
CA VAL A 356 -12.86 13.67 4.04
C VAL A 356 -12.98 12.34 3.30
N GLU A 357 -14.07 12.13 2.58
CA GLU A 357 -14.17 11.01 1.64
C GLU A 357 -13.35 11.33 0.39
N VAL A 358 -12.57 10.35 -0.07
CA VAL A 358 -11.69 10.47 -1.24
C VAL A 358 -12.13 9.54 -2.37
N GLU A 359 -11.63 9.79 -3.58
CA GLU A 359 -11.85 8.89 -4.71
C GLU A 359 -10.88 7.71 -4.66
N ALA A 360 -11.29 6.58 -5.27
CA ALA A 360 -10.43 5.43 -5.43
C ALA A 360 -9.32 5.71 -6.46
N LEU A 361 -8.14 5.16 -6.21
CA LEU A 361 -6.95 5.38 -7.04
C LEU A 361 -6.59 4.14 -7.87
N MET A 362 -6.13 4.34 -9.11
CA MET A 362 -5.62 3.28 -9.99
C MET A 362 -4.15 2.90 -9.70
N VAL A 363 -3.61 3.26 -8.53
CA VAL A 363 -2.32 2.81 -8.02
C VAL A 363 -2.49 1.47 -7.29
N GLY A 364 -1.38 0.74 -7.10
CA GLY A 364 -1.39 -0.54 -6.37
C GLY A 364 -0.95 -0.36 -4.93
N GLU A 365 -1.35 -1.32 -4.07
CA GLU A 365 -0.94 -1.40 -2.67
C GLU A 365 -1.06 -2.87 -2.21
N ASP A 366 0.05 -3.45 -1.74
CA ASP A 366 0.09 -4.86 -1.39
C ASP A 366 -0.46 -5.19 0.02
N PHE A 367 -0.83 -4.18 0.82
CA PHE A 367 -1.58 -4.34 2.07
C PHE A 367 -2.85 -5.19 1.88
N SER A 368 -3.41 -5.18 0.68
CA SER A 368 -4.54 -6.05 0.31
C SER A 368 -4.30 -7.53 0.61
N ALA A 369 -3.04 -8.00 0.62
CA ALA A 369 -2.70 -9.40 0.85
C ALA A 369 -3.06 -9.87 2.25
N TYR A 370 -3.05 -8.99 3.26
CA TYR A 370 -3.42 -9.34 4.64
C TYR A 370 -4.90 -9.72 4.78
N GLY A 371 -5.79 -9.11 4.00
CA GLY A 371 -7.23 -9.43 4.01
C GLY A 371 -7.63 -10.59 3.09
N ASN A 372 -6.79 -10.96 2.14
CA ASN A 372 -7.12 -11.89 1.06
C ASN A 372 -6.54 -13.30 1.28
N GLN A 373 -6.50 -13.79 2.53
CA GLN A 373 -6.10 -15.16 2.87
C GLN A 373 -7.30 -16.11 2.88
N GLU A 374 -7.08 -17.41 3.15
CA GLU A 374 -8.17 -18.40 3.25
C GLU A 374 -9.22 -17.97 4.27
N ARG A 375 -8.78 -17.57 5.47
CA ARG A 375 -9.61 -16.87 6.44
C ARG A 375 -9.53 -15.39 6.17
N GLN A 376 -10.49 -14.86 5.42
CA GLN A 376 -10.61 -13.42 5.17
C GLN A 376 -10.82 -12.66 6.47
N ILE A 377 -10.11 -11.55 6.63
CA ILE A 377 -10.29 -10.62 7.74
C ILE A 377 -10.66 -9.23 7.19
N PRO A 378 -11.46 -8.45 7.93
CA PRO A 378 -11.68 -7.03 7.61
C PRO A 378 -10.37 -6.26 7.63
N ILE A 379 -10.12 -5.51 6.56
CA ILE A 379 -8.97 -4.59 6.46
C ILE A 379 -9.47 -3.18 6.15
N SER A 380 -8.76 -2.17 6.63
CA SER A 380 -9.03 -0.78 6.28
C SER A 380 -7.73 0.03 6.24
N MET A 381 -7.53 0.77 5.18
CA MET A 381 -6.48 1.76 5.02
C MET A 381 -7.12 3.14 4.86
N PHE A 382 -6.50 4.16 5.44
CA PHE A 382 -6.88 5.55 5.26
C PHE A 382 -5.72 6.37 4.72
N PHE A 383 -6.04 7.49 4.07
CA PHE A 383 -5.04 8.44 3.62
C PHE A 383 -4.76 9.50 4.69
N LEU A 384 -3.50 9.92 4.74
CA LEU A 384 -2.99 10.92 5.65
C LEU A 384 -2.48 12.12 4.85
N GLY A 385 -3.13 13.27 4.97
CA GLY A 385 -2.69 14.47 4.28
C GLY A 385 -1.27 14.86 4.66
N ALA A 386 -0.44 15.09 3.64
CA ALA A 386 1.00 15.26 3.81
C ALA A 386 1.54 16.61 3.34
N ASN A 387 0.74 17.43 2.66
CA ASN A 387 1.24 18.66 2.07
C ASN A 387 0.87 19.92 2.88
N ASP A 388 1.65 20.98 2.71
CA ASP A 388 1.37 22.26 3.33
C ASP A 388 0.04 22.85 2.78
N PRO A 389 -0.93 23.22 3.64
CA PRO A 389 -2.20 23.78 3.21
C PRO A 389 -2.05 25.05 2.38
N ASP A 390 -1.08 25.92 2.70
CA ASP A 390 -0.86 27.17 1.96
C ASP A 390 -0.24 26.89 0.59
N PHE A 391 0.66 25.89 0.49
CA PHE A 391 1.20 25.44 -0.78
C PHE A 391 0.11 24.87 -1.69
N LEU A 392 -0.79 24.01 -1.17
CA LEU A 392 -1.91 23.46 -1.94
C LEU A 392 -2.85 24.55 -2.46
N LYS A 393 -3.12 25.55 -1.62
CA LYS A 393 -3.93 26.71 -2.00
C LYS A 393 -3.26 27.53 -3.10
N GLU A 394 -1.96 27.81 -2.94
CA GLU A 394 -1.16 28.54 -3.95
C GLU A 394 -1.10 27.79 -5.29
N ALA A 395 -0.90 26.46 -5.26
CA ALA A 395 -0.90 25.62 -6.45
C ALA A 395 -2.23 25.73 -7.21
N LYS A 396 -3.34 25.65 -6.47
CA LYS A 396 -4.70 25.80 -7.05
C LYS A 396 -4.95 27.20 -7.63
N GLU A 397 -4.52 28.25 -6.93
CA GLU A 397 -4.72 29.65 -7.38
C GLU A 397 -3.84 30.01 -8.59
N LYS A 398 -2.61 29.51 -8.63
CA LYS A 398 -1.65 29.83 -9.69
C LYS A 398 -1.62 28.80 -10.83
N GLY A 399 -2.24 27.64 -10.66
CA GLY A 399 -2.36 26.59 -11.67
C GLY A 399 -1.04 25.87 -11.97
N PHE A 400 -0.21 25.61 -10.96
CA PHE A 400 0.96 24.75 -11.12
C PHE A 400 0.74 23.36 -10.52
N ASP A 401 1.50 22.39 -11.01
CA ASP A 401 1.37 21.00 -10.58
C ASP A 401 1.96 20.78 -9.18
N ILE A 402 1.23 20.01 -8.37
CA ILE A 402 1.69 19.55 -7.07
C ILE A 402 2.56 18.30 -7.29
N PRO A 403 3.80 18.24 -6.73
CA PRO A 403 4.59 17.03 -6.76
C PRO A 403 3.86 15.88 -6.06
N GLY A 404 3.49 14.85 -6.82
CA GLY A 404 2.87 13.65 -6.29
C GLY A 404 3.88 12.69 -5.67
N LEU A 405 3.38 11.54 -5.20
CA LEU A 405 4.22 10.40 -4.85
C LEU A 405 5.05 9.98 -6.07
N HIS A 406 6.22 9.35 -5.84
CA HIS A 406 7.20 8.98 -6.85
C HIS A 406 7.77 10.20 -7.63
N SER A 407 7.64 11.40 -7.07
CA SER A 407 8.28 12.60 -7.60
C SER A 407 9.60 12.89 -6.86
N PRO A 408 10.67 13.30 -7.56
CA PRO A 408 11.90 13.74 -6.91
C PRO A 408 11.74 15.02 -6.05
N TYR A 409 10.60 15.67 -6.16
CA TYR A 409 10.24 16.91 -5.45
C TYR A 409 9.19 16.68 -4.35
N PHE A 410 8.78 15.44 -4.08
CA PHE A 410 7.84 15.16 -3.01
C PHE A 410 8.47 15.45 -1.65
N ALA A 411 7.86 16.36 -0.90
CA ALA A 411 8.37 16.85 0.38
C ALA A 411 7.20 17.01 1.37
N PRO A 412 6.85 15.96 2.13
CA PRO A 412 5.77 16.03 3.11
C PRO A 412 6.12 17.00 4.25
N VAL A 413 5.08 17.60 4.87
CA VAL A 413 5.23 18.41 6.09
C VAL A 413 5.22 17.46 7.30
N PRO A 414 6.38 17.12 7.92
CA PRO A 414 6.45 15.97 8.81
C PRO A 414 5.66 16.13 10.11
N GLU A 415 5.78 17.28 10.79
CA GLU A 415 5.21 17.44 12.13
C GLU A 415 3.70 17.26 12.20
N PRO A 416 2.88 18.05 11.47
CA PRO A 416 1.42 17.87 11.51
C PRO A 416 0.97 16.52 10.95
N THR A 417 1.66 16.02 9.92
CA THR A 417 1.37 14.73 9.31
C THR A 417 1.58 13.57 10.29
N ILE A 418 2.78 13.48 10.90
CA ILE A 418 3.10 12.40 11.84
C ILE A 418 2.18 12.45 13.07
N LYS A 419 1.98 13.62 13.67
CA LYS A 419 1.11 13.78 14.86
C LYS A 419 -0.33 13.37 14.56
N THR A 420 -0.88 13.78 13.42
CA THR A 420 -2.22 13.40 12.97
C THR A 420 -2.34 11.90 12.74
N GLY A 421 -1.37 11.30 12.04
CA GLY A 421 -1.33 9.87 11.79
C GLY A 421 -1.32 9.04 13.09
N ILE A 422 -0.50 9.43 14.07
CA ILE A 422 -0.44 8.76 15.38
C ILE A 422 -1.78 8.85 16.11
N LYS A 423 -2.36 10.05 16.17
CA LYS A 423 -3.65 10.26 16.84
C LYS A 423 -4.75 9.43 16.18
N ALA A 424 -4.83 9.44 14.86
CA ALA A 424 -5.83 8.69 14.09
C ALA A 424 -5.66 7.18 14.29
N MET A 425 -4.45 6.65 14.04
CA MET A 425 -4.16 5.23 14.15
C MET A 425 -4.37 4.71 15.58
N THR A 426 -3.88 5.45 16.58
CA THR A 426 -4.02 5.07 18.00
C THR A 426 -5.48 5.06 18.44
N SER A 427 -6.23 6.12 18.12
CA SER A 427 -7.65 6.22 18.49
C SER A 427 -8.46 5.08 17.87
N PHE A 428 -8.21 4.76 16.61
CA PHE A 428 -8.90 3.68 15.92
C PHE A 428 -8.50 2.29 16.47
N ALA A 429 -7.20 2.05 16.70
CA ALA A 429 -6.72 0.81 17.30
C ALA A 429 -7.32 0.58 18.70
N MET A 430 -7.40 1.61 19.51
CA MET A 430 -8.02 1.52 20.83
C MET A 430 -9.53 1.26 20.77
N ASP A 431 -10.21 1.81 19.76
CA ASP A 431 -11.64 1.57 19.57
C ASP A 431 -11.94 0.12 19.17
N ILE A 432 -11.14 -0.47 18.29
CA ILE A 432 -11.21 -1.90 17.93
C ILE A 432 -10.95 -2.79 19.16
N LEU A 433 -10.00 -2.40 20.00
CA LEU A 433 -9.53 -3.18 21.16
C LEU A 433 -10.27 -2.82 22.46
N LYS A 434 -11.36 -2.04 22.40
CA LYS A 434 -12.19 -1.76 23.57
C LYS A 434 -12.74 -3.04 24.18
N ASN A 435 -12.78 -3.07 25.50
CA ASN A 435 -13.32 -4.19 26.26
C ASN A 435 -14.81 -4.42 25.90
N GLN A 436 -15.13 -5.49 25.19
CA GLN A 436 -16.52 -5.83 24.82
C GLN A 436 -17.42 -6.25 26.01
N GLU A 437 -16.86 -6.46 27.20
CA GLU A 437 -17.66 -6.81 28.39
C GLU A 437 -18.69 -5.74 28.79
N VAL A 438 -18.47 -4.48 28.40
CA VAL A 438 -19.40 -3.38 28.71
C VAL A 438 -20.64 -3.36 27.79
N MET A 439 -20.57 -4.01 26.61
CA MET A 439 -21.71 -4.02 25.67
C MET A 439 -22.72 -5.14 25.91
N MET A 440 -22.39 -6.18 26.68
CA MET A 440 -23.34 -7.28 26.96
C MET A 440 -24.29 -6.96 28.13
N ASP A 441 -23.97 -6.03 29.02
CA ASP A 441 -24.84 -5.62 30.12
C ASP A 441 -25.88 -4.57 29.79
N GLY A 442 -25.80 -3.94 28.63
CA GLY A 442 -26.77 -2.94 28.13
C GLY A 442 -27.95 -3.51 27.32
N LYS A 443 -28.02 -4.85 27.16
CA LYS A 443 -29.10 -5.55 26.43
C LYS A 443 -29.75 -6.65 27.30
N LYS A 444 -30.08 -6.32 28.55
CA LYS A 444 -31.04 -7.10 29.35
C LYS A 444 -32.19 -6.25 29.78
#